data_ab6c07f36470805c52f72f57ce797d5a
#
_entry.id   ab6c07f36470805c52f72f57ce797d5a
#
_cell.length_a   1.000
_cell.length_b   1.000
_cell.length_c   1.000
_cell.angle_alpha   90.00
_cell.angle_beta   90.00
_cell.angle_gamma   90.00
#
_symmetry.space_group_name_H-M   'P 1'
#
loop_
_entity.id
_entity.type
_entity.pdbx_description
1 polymer ?
#
loop_
_entity_poly.entity_id
_entity_poly.type
_entity_poly.pdbx_seq_one_letter_code
_entity_poly.pdbx_strand_id
1 'polypeptide(L)'
;MSKKYILTLTAGHANTTKPDSGAVGKTKQGKTIKEADMAMLLRNTILHYLQQDKDIITRCDGYNQVNLPLSDALKLIDGADFSCEIHFNASTNAKANGVECIVSEKDTEIGQRLAKAVTDVTGWKLRGTSGVIREEDSARGRLAYVKDNACILEVAFISNPDEMEVFNQKYWLIAKSISEVLIDYVKNKK
;
A
#
# COMPACT_ATOMS: atom_id res chain seq x y z
N MET A 1 -17.26 18.93 19.11
CA MET A 1 -17.14 17.76 18.20
C MET A 1 -15.66 17.41 18.12
N SER A 2 -15.31 16.10 18.14
CA SER A 2 -13.91 15.68 17.93
C SER A 2 -13.46 16.02 16.50
N LYS A 3 -12.17 16.33 16.33
CA LYS A 3 -11.58 16.52 15.02
C LYS A 3 -11.68 15.23 14.22
N LYS A 4 -12.05 15.32 12.95
CA LYS A 4 -12.07 14.20 12.00
C LYS A 4 -10.86 14.28 11.09
N TYR A 5 -10.33 13.12 10.73
CA TYR A 5 -9.18 12.98 9.84
C TYR A 5 -9.58 12.17 8.61
N ILE A 6 -9.16 12.60 7.45
CA ILE A 6 -9.48 11.94 6.17
C ILE A 6 -8.27 11.12 5.73
N LEU A 7 -8.45 9.81 5.66
CA LEU A 7 -7.48 8.87 5.09
C LEU A 7 -7.99 8.33 3.76
N THR A 8 -7.21 8.51 2.71
CA THR A 8 -7.47 7.90 1.41
C THR A 8 -6.63 6.63 1.27
N LEU A 9 -7.28 5.52 0.96
CA LEU A 9 -6.61 4.25 0.73
C LEU A 9 -7.06 3.67 -0.61
N THR A 10 -6.10 3.46 -1.50
CA THR A 10 -6.33 2.96 -2.86
C THR A 10 -5.54 1.69 -3.12
N ALA A 11 -5.89 0.96 -4.15
CA ALA A 11 -5.12 -0.19 -4.63
C ALA A 11 -4.59 0.09 -6.03
N GLY A 12 -3.35 -0.28 -6.30
CA GLY A 12 -2.80 -0.21 -7.64
C GLY A 12 -3.58 -1.10 -8.61
N HIS A 13 -3.56 -0.71 -9.88
CA HIS A 13 -4.15 -1.43 -11.00
C HIS A 13 -5.68 -1.54 -10.99
N ALA A 14 -6.31 -0.98 -12.00
CA ALA A 14 -7.77 -0.96 -12.15
C ALA A 14 -8.31 -2.30 -12.68
N ASN A 15 -9.53 -2.65 -12.27
CA ASN A 15 -10.22 -3.81 -12.82
C ASN A 15 -11.56 -3.48 -13.50
N THR A 16 -11.87 -2.20 -13.65
CA THR A 16 -13.12 -1.69 -14.24
C THR A 16 -12.93 -1.30 -15.72
N THR A 17 -12.57 -0.06 -15.98
CA THR A 17 -12.35 0.45 -17.34
C THR A 17 -10.90 0.15 -17.77
N LYS A 18 -10.71 -0.63 -18.83
CA LYS A 18 -9.39 -1.12 -19.27
C LYS A 18 -8.65 -1.85 -18.15
N PRO A 19 -9.09 -3.07 -17.79
CA PRO A 19 -8.50 -3.84 -16.72
C PRO A 19 -6.98 -3.99 -16.87
N ASP A 20 -6.27 -3.72 -15.79
CA ASP A 20 -4.83 -3.89 -15.65
C ASP A 20 -4.57 -4.83 -14.47
N SER A 21 -3.94 -5.97 -14.73
CA SER A 21 -3.65 -6.94 -13.69
C SER A 21 -2.46 -6.55 -12.81
N GLY A 22 -1.68 -5.54 -13.21
CA GLY A 22 -0.36 -5.31 -12.63
C GLY A 22 0.58 -6.47 -12.88
N ALA A 23 1.55 -6.63 -12.02
CA ALA A 23 2.46 -7.77 -12.07
C ALA A 23 1.74 -9.09 -11.80
N VAL A 24 2.29 -10.16 -12.36
CA VAL A 24 1.74 -11.52 -12.20
C VAL A 24 2.80 -12.41 -11.56
N GLY A 25 2.40 -13.07 -10.48
CA GLY A 25 3.23 -14.02 -9.75
C GLY A 25 2.60 -15.41 -9.68
N LYS A 26 3.25 -16.27 -8.91
CA LYS A 26 2.75 -17.62 -8.60
C LYS A 26 2.92 -17.92 -7.13
N THR A 27 1.96 -18.64 -6.56
CA THR A 27 2.11 -19.24 -5.22
C THR A 27 3.09 -20.41 -5.29
N LYS A 28 3.54 -20.91 -4.13
CA LYS A 28 4.36 -22.15 -4.05
C LYS A 28 3.70 -23.37 -4.70
N GLN A 29 2.36 -23.39 -4.71
CA GLN A 29 1.57 -24.47 -5.34
C GLN A 29 1.35 -24.24 -6.84
N GLY A 30 1.99 -23.18 -7.42
CA GLY A 30 1.92 -22.88 -8.85
C GLY A 30 0.65 -22.12 -9.28
N LYS A 31 -0.24 -21.74 -8.37
CA LYS A 31 -1.42 -20.94 -8.68
C LYS A 31 -1.02 -19.52 -9.09
N THR A 32 -1.51 -19.06 -10.23
CA THR A 32 -1.30 -17.69 -10.69
C THR A 32 -2.03 -16.69 -9.79
N ILE A 33 -1.35 -15.62 -9.44
CA ILE A 33 -1.86 -14.48 -8.65
C ILE A 33 -1.55 -13.18 -9.39
N LYS A 34 -2.40 -12.17 -9.21
CA LYS A 34 -2.29 -10.86 -9.84
C LYS A 34 -2.13 -9.79 -8.78
N GLU A 35 -1.30 -8.80 -9.05
CA GLU A 35 -1.07 -7.68 -8.16
C GLU A 35 -2.37 -6.94 -7.81
N ALA A 36 -3.20 -6.64 -8.81
CA ALA A 36 -4.49 -5.99 -8.60
C ALA A 36 -5.36 -6.71 -7.55
N ASP A 37 -5.39 -8.05 -7.59
CA ASP A 37 -6.20 -8.84 -6.65
C ASP A 37 -5.62 -8.78 -5.22
N MET A 38 -4.30 -8.86 -5.09
CA MET A 38 -3.61 -8.80 -3.80
C MET A 38 -3.70 -7.40 -3.18
N ALA A 39 -3.53 -6.35 -4.00
CA ALA A 39 -3.66 -4.97 -3.57
C ALA A 39 -5.08 -4.65 -3.07
N MET A 40 -6.11 -5.07 -3.81
CA MET A 40 -7.51 -4.93 -3.38
C MET A 40 -7.81 -5.68 -2.09
N LEU A 41 -7.32 -6.92 -1.94
CA LEU A 41 -7.49 -7.69 -0.70
C LEU A 41 -6.93 -6.93 0.50
N LEU A 42 -5.69 -6.44 0.37
CA LEU A 42 -5.03 -5.73 1.47
C LEU A 42 -5.69 -4.38 1.75
N ARG A 43 -6.00 -3.58 0.72
CA ARG A 43 -6.75 -2.32 0.85
C ARG A 43 -8.05 -2.52 1.62
N ASN A 44 -8.86 -3.49 1.21
CA ASN A 44 -10.16 -3.74 1.85
C ASN A 44 -10.00 -4.15 3.32
N THR A 45 -8.94 -4.92 3.63
CA THR A 45 -8.66 -5.36 5.00
C THR A 45 -8.17 -4.18 5.86
N ILE A 46 -7.33 -3.28 5.32
CA ILE A 46 -6.91 -2.05 6.03
C ILE A 46 -8.13 -1.15 6.28
N LEU A 47 -8.99 -0.95 5.27
CA LEU A 47 -10.21 -0.14 5.42
C LEU A 47 -11.10 -0.66 6.54
N HIS A 48 -11.24 -1.98 6.68
CA HIS A 48 -11.99 -2.59 7.77
C HIS A 48 -11.46 -2.15 9.16
N TYR A 49 -10.14 -2.09 9.35
CA TYR A 49 -9.55 -1.61 10.61
C TYR A 49 -9.67 -0.10 10.78
N LEU A 50 -9.44 0.70 9.74
CA LEU A 50 -9.56 2.15 9.79
C LEU A 50 -10.97 2.60 10.18
N GLN A 51 -12.01 1.92 9.66
CA GLN A 51 -13.41 2.23 9.93
C GLN A 51 -13.86 1.96 11.37
N GLN A 52 -13.05 1.24 12.16
CA GLN A 52 -13.32 1.04 13.59
C GLN A 52 -12.98 2.27 14.42
N ASP A 53 -12.17 3.19 13.90
CA ASP A 53 -11.84 4.43 14.58
C ASP A 53 -12.83 5.54 14.19
N LYS A 54 -13.62 5.98 15.16
CA LYS A 54 -14.70 6.97 14.96
C LYS A 54 -14.21 8.34 14.47
N ASP A 55 -12.93 8.65 14.64
CA ASP A 55 -12.35 9.93 14.22
C ASP A 55 -11.76 9.87 12.80
N ILE A 56 -11.75 8.71 12.17
CA ILE A 56 -11.27 8.51 10.81
C ILE A 56 -12.43 8.49 9.81
N ILE A 57 -12.30 9.29 8.75
CA ILE A 57 -13.12 9.25 7.54
C ILE A 57 -12.29 8.60 6.45
N THR A 58 -12.74 7.47 5.91
CA THR A 58 -12.03 6.76 4.84
C THR A 58 -12.57 7.14 3.47
N ARG A 59 -11.67 7.32 2.51
CA ARG A 59 -11.96 7.37 1.07
C ARG A 59 -11.25 6.21 0.38
N CYS A 60 -11.84 5.62 -0.64
CA CYS A 60 -11.20 4.55 -1.40
C CYS A 60 -11.67 4.54 -2.86
N ASP A 61 -10.87 3.97 -3.72
CA ASP A 61 -11.08 3.82 -5.16
C ASP A 61 -11.93 2.61 -5.55
N GLY A 62 -12.70 2.08 -4.61
CA GLY A 62 -13.63 1.00 -4.80
C GLY A 62 -13.79 0.13 -3.56
N TYR A 63 -14.82 -0.72 -3.55
CA TYR A 63 -15.12 -1.65 -2.46
C TYR A 63 -15.22 -3.07 -3.00
N ASN A 64 -15.00 -4.04 -2.14
CA ASN A 64 -15.05 -5.47 -2.46
C ASN A 64 -14.11 -5.82 -3.62
N GLN A 65 -14.69 -6.24 -4.76
CA GLN A 65 -13.97 -6.66 -5.96
C GLN A 65 -13.82 -5.54 -7.00
N VAL A 66 -14.07 -4.28 -6.61
CA VAL A 66 -13.98 -3.13 -7.52
C VAL A 66 -12.72 -2.34 -7.22
N ASN A 67 -11.98 -1.98 -8.28
CA ASN A 67 -10.87 -1.05 -8.25
C ASN A 67 -10.94 -0.09 -9.44
N LEU A 68 -11.03 1.21 -9.15
CA LEU A 68 -11.18 2.26 -10.15
C LEU A 68 -9.83 2.62 -10.79
N PRO A 69 -9.85 3.29 -11.97
CA PRO A 69 -8.64 3.77 -12.62
C PRO A 69 -7.87 4.79 -11.77
N LEU A 70 -6.55 4.88 -12.00
CA LEU A 70 -5.66 5.86 -11.35
C LEU A 70 -6.21 7.29 -11.41
N SER A 71 -6.85 7.69 -12.52
CA SER A 71 -7.46 9.00 -12.64
C SER A 71 -8.55 9.29 -11.60
N ASP A 72 -9.23 8.28 -11.12
CA ASP A 72 -10.23 8.39 -10.06
C ASP A 72 -9.59 8.32 -8.67
N ALA A 73 -8.59 7.45 -8.49
CA ALA A 73 -7.77 7.40 -7.28
C ALA A 73 -7.12 8.78 -6.99
N LEU A 74 -6.58 9.44 -8.01
CA LEU A 74 -5.96 10.77 -7.88
C LEU A 74 -6.93 11.86 -7.41
N LYS A 75 -8.21 11.79 -7.75
CA LYS A 75 -9.23 12.75 -7.26
C LYS A 75 -9.50 12.62 -5.76
N LEU A 76 -9.27 11.42 -5.20
CA LEU A 76 -9.52 11.14 -3.79
C LEU A 76 -8.42 11.67 -2.86
N ILE A 77 -7.22 11.95 -3.40
CA ILE A 77 -6.09 12.47 -2.63
C ILE A 77 -6.33 13.90 -2.16
N ASP A 78 -7.05 14.69 -2.96
CA ASP A 78 -7.25 16.11 -2.68
C ASP A 78 -8.01 16.32 -1.36
N GLY A 79 -7.40 17.08 -0.45
CA GLY A 79 -7.95 17.37 0.87
C GLY A 79 -7.96 16.19 1.85
N ALA A 80 -7.22 15.12 1.57
CA ALA A 80 -6.94 14.07 2.54
C ALA A 80 -5.81 14.51 3.50
N ASP A 81 -5.87 14.09 4.76
CA ASP A 81 -4.78 14.29 5.71
C ASP A 81 -3.58 13.40 5.37
N PHE A 82 -3.84 12.21 4.82
CA PHE A 82 -2.84 11.34 4.21
C PHE A 82 -3.48 10.32 3.26
N SER A 83 -2.71 9.90 2.25
CA SER A 83 -3.14 8.93 1.23
C SER A 83 -2.10 7.84 1.03
N CYS A 84 -2.53 6.59 0.90
CA CYS A 84 -1.65 5.46 0.65
C CYS A 84 -2.23 4.57 -0.46
N GLU A 85 -1.44 4.32 -1.49
CA GLU A 85 -1.76 3.34 -2.53
C GLU A 85 -1.02 2.04 -2.28
N ILE A 86 -1.72 0.93 -2.32
CA ILE A 86 -1.16 -0.41 -2.06
C ILE A 86 -0.74 -1.05 -3.39
N HIS A 87 0.50 -1.51 -3.43
CA HIS A 87 1.12 -2.21 -4.56
C HIS A 87 1.90 -3.44 -4.12
N PHE A 88 2.30 -4.26 -5.09
CA PHE A 88 3.23 -5.37 -4.92
C PHE A 88 4.30 -5.30 -5.99
N ASN A 89 5.55 -5.24 -5.57
CA ASN A 89 6.70 -5.18 -6.43
C ASN A 89 6.89 -6.49 -7.24
N ALA A 90 7.64 -6.42 -8.32
CA ALA A 90 8.00 -7.59 -9.11
C ALA A 90 9.45 -7.53 -9.59
N SER A 91 10.05 -8.70 -9.78
CA SER A 91 11.39 -8.84 -10.33
C SER A 91 11.49 -10.12 -11.15
N THR A 92 12.37 -10.12 -12.17
CA THR A 92 12.78 -11.34 -12.86
C THR A 92 13.58 -12.30 -11.98
N ASN A 93 14.18 -11.78 -10.90
CA ASN A 93 14.78 -12.60 -9.86
C ASN A 93 13.71 -12.98 -8.81
N ALA A 94 13.29 -14.24 -8.84
CA ALA A 94 12.31 -14.77 -7.88
C ALA A 94 12.76 -14.73 -6.38
N LYS A 95 14.05 -14.43 -6.13
CA LYS A 95 14.58 -14.25 -4.76
C LYS A 95 14.58 -12.78 -4.32
N ALA A 96 14.19 -11.84 -5.20
CA ALA A 96 13.96 -10.46 -4.80
C ALA A 96 12.89 -10.42 -3.72
N ASN A 97 13.12 -9.64 -2.66
CA ASN A 97 12.25 -9.61 -1.48
C ASN A 97 12.36 -8.28 -0.75
N GLY A 98 11.41 -8.02 0.14
CA GLY A 98 11.41 -6.90 1.06
C GLY A 98 10.37 -5.83 0.71
N VAL A 99 10.25 -4.87 1.61
CA VAL A 99 9.23 -3.82 1.64
C VAL A 99 9.86 -2.48 1.31
N GLU A 100 9.19 -1.68 0.51
CA GLU A 100 9.57 -0.29 0.25
C GLU A 100 8.34 0.61 0.17
N CYS A 101 8.49 1.85 0.61
CA CYS A 101 7.49 2.90 0.45
C CYS A 101 8.07 4.00 -0.42
N ILE A 102 7.38 4.36 -1.51
CA ILE A 102 7.80 5.43 -2.41
C ILE A 102 7.10 6.70 -1.96
N VAL A 103 7.87 7.73 -1.64
CA VAL A 103 7.37 8.96 -0.99
C VAL A 103 8.01 10.22 -1.56
N SER A 104 7.36 11.36 -1.33
CA SER A 104 8.01 12.66 -1.38
C SER A 104 9.01 12.84 -0.21
N GLU A 105 9.90 13.81 -0.30
CA GLU A 105 10.87 14.07 0.78
C GLU A 105 10.19 14.33 2.14
N LYS A 106 9.06 15.05 2.13
CA LYS A 106 8.30 15.40 3.34
C LYS A 106 7.69 14.20 4.05
N ASP A 107 7.39 13.15 3.30
CA ASP A 107 6.69 11.97 3.80
C ASP A 107 7.65 10.81 4.16
N THR A 108 8.96 11.09 4.23
CA THR A 108 9.99 10.07 4.55
C THR A 108 9.71 9.35 5.86
N GLU A 109 9.33 10.07 6.93
CA GLU A 109 9.06 9.47 8.24
C GLU A 109 7.91 8.47 8.19
N ILE A 110 6.78 8.89 7.62
CA ILE A 110 5.61 8.00 7.52
C ILE A 110 5.89 6.81 6.60
N GLY A 111 6.62 6.99 5.51
CA GLY A 111 7.04 5.91 4.64
C GLY A 111 7.88 4.85 5.36
N GLN A 112 8.85 5.28 6.18
CA GLN A 112 9.65 4.39 7.03
C GLN A 112 8.80 3.63 8.03
N ARG A 113 7.84 4.31 8.68
CA ARG A 113 6.92 3.70 9.65
C ARG A 113 6.01 2.67 8.99
N LEU A 114 5.48 2.94 7.80
CA LEU A 114 4.63 2.00 7.04
C LEU A 114 5.42 0.76 6.61
N ALA A 115 6.61 0.94 6.03
CA ALA A 115 7.45 -0.18 5.64
C ALA A 115 7.86 -1.03 6.87
N LYS A 116 8.20 -0.37 7.98
CA LYS A 116 8.52 -1.04 9.25
C LYS A 116 7.33 -1.83 9.80
N ALA A 117 6.13 -1.29 9.74
CA ALA A 117 4.91 -1.97 10.20
C ALA A 117 4.70 -3.32 9.49
N VAL A 118 5.00 -3.39 8.19
CA VAL A 118 4.95 -4.63 7.43
C VAL A 118 6.05 -5.58 7.86
N THR A 119 7.30 -5.09 7.99
CA THR A 119 8.45 -5.95 8.34
C THR A 119 8.41 -6.48 9.77
N ASP A 120 7.83 -5.75 10.71
CA ASP A 120 7.63 -6.21 12.10
C ASP A 120 6.69 -7.43 12.18
N VAL A 121 5.72 -7.52 11.25
CA VAL A 121 4.81 -8.66 11.16
C VAL A 121 5.42 -9.84 10.41
N THR A 122 6.18 -9.55 9.36
CA THR A 122 6.61 -10.56 8.38
C THR A 122 8.03 -11.07 8.59
N GLY A 123 8.89 -10.26 9.20
CA GLY A 123 10.32 -10.50 9.28
C GLY A 123 11.09 -10.21 7.98
N TRP A 124 10.43 -9.59 6.98
CA TRP A 124 11.08 -9.22 5.73
C TRP A 124 12.05 -8.07 5.92
N LYS A 125 12.91 -7.85 4.93
CA LYS A 125 13.87 -6.74 4.97
C LYS A 125 13.24 -5.43 4.51
N LEU A 126 13.72 -4.33 5.04
CA LEU A 126 13.49 -3.00 4.50
C LEU A 126 14.39 -2.77 3.27
N ARG A 127 13.83 -2.19 2.20
CA ARG A 127 14.55 -1.79 0.99
C ARG A 127 14.84 -0.29 1.01
N GLY A 128 15.66 0.18 0.07
CA GLY A 128 16.04 1.60 0.01
C GLY A 128 16.68 2.09 1.30
N THR A 129 16.41 3.31 1.68
CA THR A 129 16.90 3.92 2.92
C THR A 129 15.89 3.68 4.05
N SER A 130 16.11 2.63 4.85
CA SER A 130 15.21 2.23 5.95
C SER A 130 13.76 2.02 5.53
N GLY A 131 13.55 1.39 4.37
CA GLY A 131 12.22 1.10 3.85
C GLY A 131 11.63 2.19 2.95
N VAL A 132 12.40 3.22 2.60
CA VAL A 132 11.96 4.32 1.75
C VAL A 132 12.79 4.42 0.48
N ILE A 133 12.11 4.64 -0.63
CA ILE A 133 12.68 5.11 -1.90
C ILE A 133 12.03 6.47 -2.19
N ARG A 134 12.85 7.48 -2.44
CA ARG A 134 12.33 8.76 -2.92
C ARG A 134 11.81 8.61 -4.35
N GLU A 135 10.78 9.37 -4.70
CA GLU A 135 10.21 9.31 -6.04
C GLU A 135 11.28 9.49 -7.14
N GLU A 136 12.20 10.43 -6.94
CA GLU A 136 13.30 10.75 -7.87
C GLU A 136 14.28 9.59 -8.08
N ASP A 137 14.43 8.71 -7.08
CA ASP A 137 15.29 7.51 -7.10
C ASP A 137 14.53 6.26 -7.54
N SER A 138 13.22 6.38 -7.76
CA SER A 138 12.39 5.27 -8.21
C SER A 138 12.76 4.86 -9.64
N ALA A 139 12.87 3.56 -9.88
CA ALA A 139 13.09 3.00 -11.22
C ALA A 139 11.98 3.38 -12.23
N ARG A 140 10.81 3.78 -11.75
CA ARG A 140 9.66 4.24 -12.55
C ARG A 140 9.69 5.75 -12.82
N GLY A 141 10.63 6.50 -12.22
CA GLY A 141 10.67 7.95 -12.31
C GLY A 141 9.49 8.59 -11.57
N ARG A 142 8.99 9.71 -12.09
CA ARG A 142 7.90 10.47 -11.46
C ARG A 142 6.57 9.72 -11.50
N LEU A 143 5.95 9.58 -10.33
CA LEU A 143 4.71 8.84 -10.13
C LEU A 143 3.57 9.81 -9.77
N ALA A 144 2.47 9.78 -10.53
CA ALA A 144 1.37 10.72 -10.34
C ALA A 144 0.72 10.66 -8.94
N TYR A 145 0.77 9.50 -8.29
CA TYR A 145 0.22 9.30 -6.95
C TYR A 145 1.12 9.86 -5.85
N VAL A 146 2.45 9.89 -6.07
CA VAL A 146 3.41 10.40 -5.07
C VAL A 146 3.37 11.92 -5.06
N LYS A 147 2.81 12.47 -4.00
CA LYS A 147 2.69 13.90 -3.70
C LYS A 147 2.89 14.11 -2.21
N ASP A 148 2.94 15.38 -1.77
CA ASP A 148 2.88 15.69 -0.35
C ASP A 148 1.60 15.07 0.28
N ASN A 149 1.78 14.33 1.35
CA ASN A 149 0.75 13.55 2.05
C ASN A 149 0.20 12.36 1.25
N ALA A 150 0.97 11.81 0.31
CA ALA A 150 0.58 10.60 -0.44
C ALA A 150 1.79 9.72 -0.75
N CYS A 151 1.64 8.42 -0.60
CA CYS A 151 2.69 7.44 -0.84
C CYS A 151 2.19 6.22 -1.61
N ILE A 152 3.12 5.48 -2.19
CA ILE A 152 2.91 4.13 -2.71
C ILE A 152 3.63 3.15 -1.80
N LEU A 153 2.91 2.17 -1.27
CA LEU A 153 3.49 1.11 -0.43
C LEU A 153 3.61 -0.19 -1.24
N GLU A 154 4.83 -0.56 -1.57
CA GLU A 154 5.19 -1.84 -2.18
C GLU A 154 5.38 -2.87 -1.07
N VAL A 155 4.33 -3.64 -0.80
CA VAL A 155 4.20 -4.47 0.40
C VAL A 155 5.13 -5.67 0.38
N ALA A 156 5.30 -6.29 -0.80
CA ALA A 156 6.08 -7.51 -1.01
C ALA A 156 6.42 -7.67 -2.50
N PHE A 157 7.24 -8.65 -2.84
CA PHE A 157 7.43 -9.05 -4.24
C PHE A 157 6.45 -10.16 -4.62
N ILE A 158 5.48 -9.85 -5.49
CA ILE A 158 4.52 -10.84 -6.00
C ILE A 158 5.23 -11.96 -6.77
N SER A 159 6.42 -11.69 -7.33
CA SER A 159 7.28 -12.66 -8.01
C SER A 159 8.00 -13.61 -7.06
N ASN A 160 7.93 -13.39 -5.73
CA ASN A 160 8.56 -14.25 -4.72
C ASN A 160 7.51 -15.14 -4.04
N PRO A 161 7.47 -16.46 -4.34
CA PRO A 161 6.47 -17.35 -3.76
C PRO A 161 6.57 -17.50 -2.23
N ASP A 162 7.75 -17.29 -1.63
CA ASP A 162 7.93 -17.36 -0.19
C ASP A 162 7.25 -16.16 0.50
N GLU A 163 7.43 -14.95 -0.05
CA GLU A 163 6.73 -13.77 0.47
C GLU A 163 5.21 -13.90 0.28
N MET A 164 4.76 -14.40 -0.86
CA MET A 164 3.31 -14.59 -1.10
C MET A 164 2.70 -15.63 -0.18
N GLU A 165 3.43 -16.64 0.25
CA GLU A 165 2.94 -17.59 1.25
C GLU A 165 2.79 -16.93 2.63
N VAL A 166 3.80 -16.18 3.08
CA VAL A 166 3.74 -15.42 4.34
C VAL A 166 2.64 -14.36 4.28
N PHE A 167 2.49 -13.66 3.14
CA PHE A 167 1.41 -12.70 2.93
C PHE A 167 0.04 -13.37 3.13
N ASN A 168 -0.23 -14.50 2.48
CA ASN A 168 -1.49 -15.22 2.60
C ASN A 168 -1.81 -15.64 4.03
N GLN A 169 -0.78 -15.95 4.82
CA GLN A 169 -0.94 -16.35 6.23
C GLN A 169 -1.13 -15.16 7.18
N LYS A 170 -0.66 -13.95 6.80
CA LYS A 170 -0.55 -12.81 7.72
C LYS A 170 -1.14 -11.50 7.21
N TYR A 171 -1.79 -11.47 6.02
CA TYR A 171 -2.27 -10.20 5.42
C TYR A 171 -3.16 -9.38 6.36
N TRP A 172 -3.94 -10.01 7.20
CA TRP A 172 -4.80 -9.34 8.18
C TRP A 172 -3.99 -8.68 9.32
N LEU A 173 -2.87 -9.28 9.74
CA LEU A 173 -1.94 -8.66 10.70
C LEU A 173 -1.20 -7.50 10.07
N ILE A 174 -0.75 -7.66 8.81
CA ILE A 174 -0.13 -6.59 8.01
C ILE A 174 -1.11 -5.42 7.89
N ALA A 175 -2.36 -5.69 7.53
CA ALA A 175 -3.40 -4.68 7.41
C ALA A 175 -3.64 -3.93 8.73
N LYS A 176 -3.71 -4.66 9.83
CA LYS A 176 -3.88 -4.07 11.17
C LYS A 176 -2.71 -3.14 11.51
N SER A 177 -1.48 -3.61 11.34
CA SER A 177 -0.27 -2.82 11.64
C SER A 177 -0.18 -1.55 10.80
N ILE A 178 -0.49 -1.62 9.49
CA ILE A 178 -0.55 -0.45 8.60
C ILE A 178 -1.63 0.53 9.09
N SER A 179 -2.83 0.05 9.44
CA SER A 179 -3.92 0.91 9.90
C SER A 179 -3.59 1.66 11.19
N GLU A 180 -2.91 1.00 12.14
CA GLU A 180 -2.46 1.61 13.39
C GLU A 180 -1.47 2.75 13.13
N VAL A 181 -0.52 2.55 12.21
CA VAL A 181 0.44 3.61 11.80
C VAL A 181 -0.27 4.78 11.14
N LEU A 182 -1.20 4.53 10.22
CA LEU A 182 -1.96 5.58 9.53
C LEU A 182 -2.80 6.41 10.51
N ILE A 183 -3.50 5.77 11.42
CA ILE A 183 -4.32 6.44 12.45
C ILE A 183 -3.43 7.30 13.36
N ASP A 184 -2.35 6.72 13.88
CA ASP A 184 -1.43 7.43 14.77
C ASP A 184 -0.80 8.65 14.06
N TYR A 185 -0.37 8.48 12.82
CA TYR A 185 0.23 9.55 12.05
C TYR A 185 -0.69 10.74 11.87
N VAL A 186 -1.93 10.54 11.38
CA VAL A 186 -2.83 11.68 11.12
C VAL A 186 -3.33 12.34 12.39
N LYS A 187 -3.43 11.60 13.49
CA LYS A 187 -3.85 12.16 14.79
C LYS A 187 -2.74 12.95 15.47
N ASN A 188 -1.47 12.59 15.25
CA ASN A 188 -0.30 13.19 15.91
C ASN A 188 0.56 14.05 14.99
N LYS A 189 0.18 14.21 13.72
CA LYS A 189 0.86 15.09 12.77
C LYS A 189 0.81 16.53 13.29
N LYS A 190 2.00 17.11 13.50
CA LYS A 190 2.19 18.50 13.92
C LYS A 190 2.08 19.48 12.76
#